data_36fde2b950b1c66d49db05d0bde9c2c3
#
_entry.id   36fde2b950b1c66d49db05d0bde9c2c3
#
_cell.length_a   1.000
_cell.length_b   1.000
_cell.length_c   1.000
_cell.angle_alpha   90.00
_cell.angle_beta   90.00
_cell.angle_gamma   90.00
#
_symmetry.space_group_name_H-M   'P 1'
#
loop_
_entity.id
_entity.type
_entity.pdbx_description
1 polymer ?
#
loop_
_entity_poly.entity_id
_entity_poly.type
_entity_poly.pdbx_seq_one_letter_code
_entity_poly.pdbx_strand_id
1 'polypeptide(L)'
;GSEMCIRDSSIVSQLYHDGYMEARSVEQTKVFEAAEQFARIEGILPAPESSHAIRVAIDEAVKCRETGEAKTIVFGLTGTGYFDMVAYEKFYNGEMRDFIPTDAQLAESFASLPQVPGLDN
;
A
#
# COMPACT_ATOMS: atom_id res chain seq x y z
N GLY A 1 3.95 -5.90 6.07
CA GLY A 1 4.53 -6.40 4.81
C GLY A 1 4.65 -5.37 3.71
N SER A 2 3.63 -4.54 3.46
CA SER A 2 3.61 -3.59 2.34
C SER A 2 4.51 -2.35 2.52
N GLU A 3 4.92 -2.06 3.73
CA GLU A 3 5.86 -0.98 4.02
C GLU A 3 7.29 -1.28 3.53
N MET A 4 7.56 -2.53 3.17
CA MET A 4 8.91 -2.96 2.80
C MET A 4 9.43 -2.33 1.50
N CYS A 5 8.59 -2.05 0.51
CA CYS A 5 9.08 -1.61 -0.79
C CYS A 5 9.77 -0.24 -0.76
N ILE A 6 9.22 0.73 -0.05
CA ILE A 6 9.83 2.06 0.09
C ILE A 6 10.90 2.04 1.17
N ARG A 7 10.62 1.41 2.31
CA ARG A 7 11.51 1.39 3.46
C ARG A 7 12.81 0.63 3.21
N ASP A 8 12.73 -0.51 2.52
CA ASP A 8 13.86 -1.42 2.35
C ASP A 8 14.56 -1.29 0.99
N SER A 9 14.03 -0.48 0.06
CA SER A 9 14.67 -0.20 -1.21
C SER A 9 15.29 1.18 -1.23
N SER A 10 16.60 1.24 -1.20
CA SER A 10 17.36 2.50 -1.29
C SER A 10 17.10 3.25 -2.59
N ILE A 11 16.88 2.53 -3.70
CA ILE A 11 16.60 3.13 -5.01
C ILE A 11 15.20 3.77 -5.01
N VAL A 12 14.19 3.06 -4.51
CA VAL A 12 12.82 3.58 -4.46
C VAL A 12 12.72 4.78 -3.51
N SER A 13 13.38 4.71 -2.35
CA SER A 13 13.44 5.83 -1.41
C SER A 13 14.10 7.06 -2.02
N GLN A 14 15.18 6.86 -2.79
CA GLN A 14 15.86 7.96 -3.48
C GLN A 14 14.98 8.57 -4.57
N LEU A 15 14.28 7.76 -5.37
CA LEU A 15 13.35 8.26 -6.40
C LEU A 15 12.20 9.08 -5.80
N TYR A 16 11.70 8.66 -4.63
CA TYR A 16 10.69 9.42 -3.90
C TYR A 16 11.26 10.75 -3.40
N HIS A 17 12.45 10.74 -2.79
CA HIS A 17 13.14 11.94 -2.30
C HIS A 17 13.40 12.94 -3.43
N ASP A 18 13.80 12.46 -4.59
CA ASP A 18 14.12 13.29 -5.76
C ASP A 18 12.87 13.74 -6.54
N GLY A 19 11.67 13.39 -6.09
CA GLY A 19 10.42 13.82 -6.69
C GLY A 19 10.02 13.10 -7.99
N TYR A 20 10.66 11.98 -8.33
CA TYR A 20 10.30 11.17 -9.50
C TYR A 20 9.10 10.26 -9.27
N MET A 21 8.69 10.08 -8.02
CA MET A 21 7.53 9.26 -7.68
C MET A 21 6.81 9.83 -6.46
N GLU A 22 5.55 9.47 -6.34
CA GLU A 22 4.70 9.78 -5.19
C GLU A 22 4.50 8.51 -4.33
N ALA A 23 4.35 8.70 -3.02
CA ALA A 23 3.99 7.66 -2.08
C ALA A 23 2.60 7.95 -1.51
N ARG A 24 1.80 6.90 -1.37
CA ARG A 24 0.49 6.95 -0.71
C ARG A 24 0.38 5.85 0.32
N SER A 25 -0.21 6.18 1.47
CA SER A 25 -0.58 5.19 2.47
C SER A 25 -2.05 4.82 2.32
N VAL A 26 -2.35 3.54 2.51
CA VAL A 26 -3.71 3.00 2.45
C VAL A 26 -3.96 2.21 3.72
N GLU A 27 -5.12 2.43 4.33
CA GLU A 27 -5.55 1.68 5.51
C GLU A 27 -5.72 0.20 5.19
N GLN A 28 -5.33 -0.66 6.12
CA GLN A 28 -5.32 -2.11 5.93
C GLN A 28 -6.71 -2.67 5.60
N THR A 29 -7.75 -2.19 6.26
CA THR A 29 -9.13 -2.63 5.97
C THR A 29 -9.54 -2.33 4.54
N LYS A 30 -9.20 -1.16 4.01
CA LYS A 30 -9.48 -0.77 2.62
C LYS A 30 -8.70 -1.59 1.61
N VAL A 31 -7.49 -2.02 1.97
CA VAL A 31 -6.68 -2.90 1.13
C VAL A 31 -7.36 -4.26 0.98
N PHE A 32 -7.84 -4.85 2.07
CA PHE A 32 -8.53 -6.15 2.02
C PHE A 32 -9.90 -6.07 1.35
N GLU A 33 -10.65 -4.97 1.50
CA GLU A 33 -11.87 -4.71 0.74
C GLU A 33 -11.61 -4.72 -0.78
N ALA A 34 -10.56 -4.02 -1.21
CA ALA A 34 -10.17 -3.99 -2.61
C ALA A 34 -9.71 -5.36 -3.13
N ALA A 35 -8.99 -6.12 -2.30
CA ALA A 35 -8.58 -7.49 -2.61
C ALA A 35 -9.77 -8.42 -2.81
N GLU A 36 -10.76 -8.37 -1.93
CA GLU A 36 -11.98 -9.15 -2.02
C GLU A 36 -12.79 -8.78 -3.27
N GLN A 37 -12.97 -7.49 -3.51
CA GLN A 37 -13.66 -7.00 -4.71
C GLN A 37 -12.98 -7.47 -5.99
N PHE A 38 -11.65 -7.38 -6.05
CA PHE A 38 -10.87 -7.83 -7.18
C PHE A 38 -11.00 -9.35 -7.39
N ALA A 39 -10.89 -10.13 -6.31
CA ALA A 39 -11.04 -11.58 -6.38
C ALA A 39 -12.43 -12.01 -6.87
N ARG A 40 -13.48 -11.31 -6.47
CA ARG A 40 -14.86 -11.59 -6.92
C ARG A 40 -15.08 -11.26 -8.40
N ILE A 41 -14.44 -10.23 -8.91
CA ILE A 41 -14.63 -9.77 -10.29
C ILE A 41 -13.71 -10.51 -11.25
N GLU A 42 -12.43 -10.62 -10.91
CA GLU A 42 -11.38 -11.14 -11.78
C GLU A 42 -11.08 -12.63 -11.55
N GLY A 43 -11.58 -13.21 -10.45
CA GLY A 43 -11.31 -14.62 -10.09
C GLY A 43 -9.87 -14.86 -9.61
N ILE A 44 -9.14 -13.83 -9.25
CA ILE A 44 -7.76 -13.90 -8.79
C ILE A 44 -7.69 -13.37 -7.37
N LEU A 45 -7.19 -14.20 -6.42
CA LEU A 45 -6.93 -13.76 -5.05
C LEU A 45 -5.55 -13.11 -4.99
N PRO A 46 -5.45 -11.78 -4.83
CA PRO A 46 -4.17 -11.09 -4.81
C PRO A 46 -3.48 -11.23 -3.47
N ALA A 47 -2.14 -11.10 -3.44
CA ALA A 47 -1.42 -10.91 -2.20
C ALA A 47 -1.82 -9.57 -1.54
N PRO A 48 -1.78 -9.44 -0.20
CA PRO A 48 -2.09 -8.18 0.49
C PRO A 48 -1.24 -7.00 -0.01
N GLU A 49 0.02 -7.24 -0.33
CA GLU A 49 0.93 -6.23 -0.89
C GLU A 49 0.43 -5.69 -2.23
N SER A 50 0.05 -6.56 -3.15
CA SER A 50 -0.51 -6.17 -4.45
C SER A 50 -1.85 -5.46 -4.31
N SER A 51 -2.58 -5.74 -3.26
CA SER A 51 -3.89 -5.17 -2.99
C SER A 51 -3.84 -3.68 -2.65
N HIS A 52 -2.69 -3.16 -2.19
CA HIS A 52 -2.45 -1.72 -2.06
C HIS A 52 -2.50 -1.04 -3.43
N ALA A 53 -1.83 -1.62 -4.43
CA ALA A 53 -1.85 -1.11 -5.79
C ALA A 53 -3.26 -1.21 -6.41
N ILE A 54 -3.99 -2.30 -6.14
CA ILE A 54 -5.38 -2.47 -6.58
C ILE A 54 -6.27 -1.39 -5.96
N ARG A 55 -6.14 -1.10 -4.67
CA ARG A 55 -6.93 -0.05 -4.00
C ARG A 55 -6.68 1.31 -4.63
N VAL A 56 -5.44 1.67 -4.84
CA VAL A 56 -5.08 2.95 -5.48
C VAL A 56 -5.59 3.00 -6.93
N ALA A 57 -5.52 1.90 -7.68
CA ALA A 57 -6.04 1.82 -9.04
C ALA A 57 -7.57 2.03 -9.07
N ILE A 58 -8.31 1.44 -8.13
CA ILE A 58 -9.76 1.65 -7.98
C ILE A 58 -10.05 3.13 -7.68
N ASP A 59 -9.34 3.73 -6.73
CA ASP A 59 -9.53 5.14 -6.35
C ASP A 59 -9.27 6.09 -7.54
N GLU A 60 -8.21 5.85 -8.31
CA GLU A 60 -7.93 6.63 -9.52
C GLU A 60 -8.99 6.41 -10.61
N ALA A 61 -9.49 5.19 -10.79
CA ALA A 61 -10.56 4.91 -11.74
C ALA A 61 -11.87 5.61 -11.36
N VAL A 62 -12.22 5.61 -10.07
CA VAL A 62 -13.39 6.35 -9.55
C VAL A 62 -13.22 7.86 -9.80
N LYS A 63 -12.05 8.41 -9.53
CA LYS A 63 -11.73 9.81 -9.79
C LYS A 63 -11.86 10.15 -11.28
N CYS A 64 -11.36 9.30 -12.17
CA CYS A 64 -11.52 9.48 -13.62
C CYS A 64 -12.98 9.50 -14.04
N ARG A 65 -13.80 8.63 -13.46
CA ARG A 65 -15.25 8.61 -13.71
C ARG A 65 -15.92 9.93 -13.28
N GLU A 66 -15.54 10.47 -12.12
CA GLU A 66 -16.10 11.71 -11.58
C GLU A 66 -15.68 12.95 -12.37
N THR A 67 -14.42 12.98 -12.82
CA THR A 67 -13.88 14.11 -13.60
C THR A 67 -14.17 13.99 -15.08
N GLY A 68 -14.60 12.83 -15.59
CA GLY A 68 -14.76 12.55 -17.02
C GLY A 68 -13.44 12.42 -17.78
N GLU A 69 -12.32 12.30 -17.08
CA GLU A 69 -10.98 12.20 -17.65
C GLU A 69 -10.66 10.75 -18.06
N ALA A 70 -10.25 10.55 -19.30
CA ALA A 70 -9.83 9.23 -19.78
C ALA A 70 -8.35 8.99 -19.48
N LYS A 71 -8.05 7.95 -18.68
CA LYS A 71 -6.68 7.54 -18.33
C LYS A 71 -6.51 6.03 -18.49
N THR A 72 -5.29 5.62 -18.79
CA THR A 72 -4.88 4.22 -18.69
C THR A 72 -4.17 4.04 -17.36
N ILE A 73 -4.69 3.15 -16.51
CA ILE A 73 -4.12 2.86 -15.20
C ILE A 73 -3.44 1.50 -15.26
N VAL A 74 -2.14 1.47 -14.97
CA VAL A 74 -1.34 0.23 -14.92
C VAL A 74 -0.88 0.01 -13.49
N PHE A 75 -1.06 -1.19 -12.97
CA PHE A 75 -0.56 -1.58 -11.66
C PHE A 75 0.11 -2.95 -11.70
N GLY A 76 1.06 -3.18 -10.79
CA GLY A 76 1.72 -4.47 -10.63
C GLY A 76 0.86 -5.43 -9.81
N LEU A 77 0.47 -6.55 -10.40
CA LEU A 77 -0.16 -7.66 -9.68
C LEU A 77 0.91 -8.71 -9.39
N THR A 78 1.53 -8.59 -8.23
CA THR A 78 2.63 -9.44 -7.78
C THR A 78 2.18 -10.33 -6.64
N GLY A 79 2.53 -11.60 -6.67
CA GLY A 79 2.16 -12.53 -5.62
C GLY A 79 0.70 -12.97 -5.63
N THR A 80 0.43 -13.99 -4.85
CA THR A 80 -0.89 -14.60 -4.67
C THR A 80 -1.30 -14.57 -3.21
N GLY A 81 -2.60 -14.41 -2.93
CA GLY A 81 -3.16 -14.41 -1.58
C GLY A 81 -3.27 -15.79 -0.94
N TYR A 82 -2.96 -16.87 -1.67
CA TYR A 82 -3.07 -18.22 -1.12
C TYR A 82 -2.15 -18.48 0.09
N PHE A 83 -1.05 -17.76 0.21
CA PHE A 83 -0.15 -17.85 1.37
C PHE A 83 -0.60 -16.97 2.55
N ASP A 84 -1.60 -16.11 2.35
CA ASP A 84 -2.06 -15.12 3.32
C ASP A 84 -3.51 -15.37 3.77
N MET A 85 -4.00 -16.60 3.65
CA MET A 85 -5.38 -16.96 3.97
C MET A 85 -5.76 -16.63 5.41
N VAL A 86 -4.82 -16.72 6.36
CA VAL A 86 -5.06 -16.33 7.76
C VAL A 86 -5.37 -14.84 7.88
N ALA A 87 -4.73 -13.99 7.08
CA ALA A 87 -4.99 -12.56 7.08
C ALA A 87 -6.39 -12.26 6.48
N TYR A 88 -6.76 -12.95 5.41
CA TYR A 88 -8.10 -12.86 4.83
C TYR A 88 -9.19 -13.34 5.80
N GLU A 89 -8.93 -14.44 6.53
CA GLU A 89 -9.85 -14.94 7.56
C GLU A 89 -10.07 -13.90 8.66
N LYS A 90 -9.01 -13.29 9.18
CA LYS A 90 -9.12 -12.21 10.17
C LYS A 90 -9.92 -11.01 9.66
N PHE A 91 -9.72 -10.64 8.40
CA PHE A 91 -10.51 -9.59 7.78
C PHE A 91 -11.99 -9.97 7.72
N TYR A 92 -12.29 -11.19 7.28
CA TYR A 92 -13.67 -11.69 7.16
C TYR A 92 -14.39 -11.77 8.51
N ASN A 93 -13.67 -12.13 9.56
CA ASN A 93 -14.20 -12.21 10.93
C ASN A 93 -14.30 -10.83 11.62
N GLY A 94 -13.89 -9.75 10.96
CA GLY A 94 -13.91 -8.40 11.55
C GLY A 94 -12.87 -8.18 12.65
N GLU A 95 -11.85 -9.02 12.70
CA GLU A 95 -10.77 -8.95 13.70
C GLU A 95 -9.65 -7.96 13.31
N MET A 96 -9.65 -7.53 12.05
CA MET A 96 -8.65 -6.62 11.53
C MET A 96 -8.96 -5.18 11.97
N ARG A 97 -7.93 -4.49 12.44
CA ARG A 97 -8.02 -3.09 12.86
C ARG A 97 -6.96 -2.27 12.14
N ASP A 98 -7.37 -1.09 11.69
CA ASP A 98 -6.43 -0.13 11.15
C ASP A 98 -5.56 0.43 12.27
N PHE A 99 -4.26 0.47 12.01
CA PHE A 99 -3.28 1.04 12.92
C PHE A 99 -2.73 2.31 12.29
N ILE A 100 -3.01 3.43 12.91
CA ILE A 100 -2.42 4.72 12.56
C ILE A 100 -1.40 5.03 13.66
N PRO A 101 -0.09 5.02 13.34
CA PRO A 101 0.92 5.35 14.32
C PRO A 101 0.74 6.79 14.81
N THR A 102 0.91 6.99 16.11
CA THR A 102 0.92 8.33 16.69
C THR A 102 2.23 9.06 16.38
N ASP A 103 2.21 10.40 16.42
CA ASP A 103 3.42 11.20 16.17
C ASP A 103 4.57 10.82 17.13
N ALA A 104 4.25 10.42 18.37
CA ALA A 104 5.24 9.96 19.34
C ALA A 104 5.89 8.64 18.90
N GLN A 105 5.12 7.69 18.37
CA GLN A 105 5.64 6.41 17.85
C GLN A 105 6.46 6.61 16.57
N LEU A 106 6.07 7.56 15.74
CA LEU A 106 6.85 7.94 14.56
C LEU A 106 8.18 8.57 14.98
N ALA A 107 8.17 9.50 15.94
CA ALA A 107 9.38 10.13 16.44
C ALA A 107 10.35 9.12 17.07
N GLU A 108 9.84 8.15 17.83
CA GLU A 108 10.66 7.07 18.41
C GLU A 108 11.26 6.18 17.30
N SER A 109 10.48 5.85 16.30
CA SER A 109 10.97 5.08 15.14
C SER A 109 12.04 5.83 14.36
N PHE A 110 11.88 7.13 14.16
CA PHE A 110 12.88 7.96 13.49
C PHE A 110 14.16 8.13 14.33
N ALA A 111 14.04 8.23 15.65
CA ALA A 111 15.20 8.33 16.55
C ALA A 111 16.09 7.07 16.53
N SER A 112 15.53 5.93 16.13
CA SER A 112 16.27 4.66 16.00
C SER A 112 17.02 4.51 14.66
N LEU A 113 16.82 5.42 13.71
CA LEU A 113 17.50 5.37 12.42
C LEU A 113 18.96 5.83 12.56
N PRO A 114 19.90 5.14 11.89
CA PRO A 114 21.29 5.59 11.87
C PRO A 114 21.39 6.94 11.18
N GLN A 115 22.04 7.89 11.84
CA GLN A 115 22.34 9.19 11.24
C GLN A 115 23.44 9.03 10.20
N VAL A 116 23.15 9.42 8.97
CA VAL A 116 24.14 9.42 7.88
C VAL A 116 24.73 10.82 7.80
N PRO A 117 26.03 11.02 8.02
CA PRO A 117 26.66 12.33 7.89
C PRO A 117 26.48 12.90 6.50
N GLY A 118 25.95 14.12 6.40
CA GLY A 118 25.76 14.83 5.13
C GLY A 118 24.35 14.71 4.51
N LEU A 119 23.40 14.06 5.17
CA LEU A 119 21.97 14.05 4.82
C LEU A 119 21.17 14.92 5.84
N ASP A 120 21.71 16.09 6.18
CA ASP A 120 20.94 17.08 6.92
C ASP A 120 19.99 17.78 5.96
N ASN A 121 18.74 17.46 6.13
CA ASN A 121 17.46 17.84 5.79
C ASN A 121 16.64 18.36 4.92
#